data_dbdfe5b5e3f77fe45b5a2ee019b3fdcc
#
_entry.id   dbdfe5b5e3f77fe45b5a2ee019b3fdcc
#
_cell.length_a   1.000
_cell.length_b   1.000
_cell.length_c   1.000
_cell.angle_alpha   90.00
_cell.angle_beta   90.00
_cell.angle_gamma   90.00
#
_symmetry.space_group_name_H-M   'P 1'
#
loop_
_entity.id
_entity.type
_entity.pdbx_description
1 polymer ?
#
loop_
_entity_poly.entity_id
_entity_poly.type
_entity_poly.pdbx_seq_one_letter_code
_entity_poly.pdbx_strand_id
1 'polypeptide(L)'
;RPSPYSCAEWEFGGLPPWLLRSQMRLRSSDALFLTAVERYYAQLMPILAAHQLDRGGNILLMQVENEYGAYGTDKKYLEKLVEIMRGHGITVPFVTSDGPWNGYLRNGSISGVLATANFGSKADEQFAVLKKHLNGAGPLMCMEFWVGWFDAWGDQAHHITDGAVSAQDLDLILQQGSVNIYMFCGGTSFGWMNGSNNTDHLTPDVTSYDYDALLTEDGRITEKYLQFRKVIAKYVPLPPLELPQDAPRCTFGPIPISASAPLLEHVHLLAHPIQSPWPMSMECLGQSYGYILYRCALPQSAPAKSLRLM
;
A
#
# COMPACT_ATOMS: atom_id res chain seq x y z
N ARG A 1 -3.80 2.95 -9.33
CA ARG A 1 -2.38 2.51 -9.18
C ARG A 1 -2.27 1.01 -9.50
N PRO A 2 -1.91 0.64 -10.73
CA PRO A 2 -1.74 -0.76 -11.13
C PRO A 2 -0.28 -1.24 -11.03
N SER A 3 0.50 -0.65 -10.14
CA SER A 3 1.90 -0.98 -9.94
C SER A 3 2.11 -2.46 -9.60
N PRO A 4 3.23 -3.08 -9.98
CA PRO A 4 3.58 -4.39 -9.46
C PRO A 4 3.81 -4.36 -7.95
N TYR A 5 4.25 -3.22 -7.39
CA TYR A 5 4.36 -2.96 -5.97
C TYR A 5 3.31 -1.93 -5.54
N SER A 6 2.36 -2.31 -4.72
CA SER A 6 1.24 -1.45 -4.29
C SER A 6 1.50 -0.72 -2.98
N CYS A 7 2.42 -1.19 -2.13
CA CYS A 7 2.61 -0.74 -0.74
C CYS A 7 1.34 -0.96 0.09
N ALA A 8 0.75 0.09 0.64
CA ALA A 8 -0.54 0.08 1.35
C ALA A 8 -0.54 -0.75 2.64
N GLU A 9 0.63 -0.92 3.27
CA GLU A 9 0.81 -1.78 4.46
C GLU A 9 0.15 -3.17 4.25
N TRP A 10 0.23 -3.64 3.00
CA TRP A 10 -0.28 -4.93 2.60
C TRP A 10 0.85 -5.96 2.54
N GLU A 11 0.49 -7.22 2.66
CA GLU A 11 1.44 -8.33 2.66
C GLU A 11 2.41 -8.22 1.47
N PHE A 12 3.70 -8.12 1.76
CA PHE A 12 4.80 -7.92 0.80
C PHE A 12 4.57 -6.77 -0.21
N GLY A 13 3.80 -5.75 0.19
CA GLY A 13 3.43 -4.63 -0.68
C GLY A 13 2.65 -5.05 -1.93
N GLY A 14 1.99 -6.21 -1.90
CA GLY A 14 1.24 -6.80 -3.00
C GLY A 14 2.08 -7.59 -4.00
N LEU A 15 3.40 -7.69 -3.81
CA LEU A 15 4.24 -8.59 -4.60
C LEU A 15 3.98 -10.04 -4.18
N PRO A 16 3.85 -10.98 -5.13
CA PRO A 16 3.72 -12.39 -4.77
C PRO A 16 4.98 -12.93 -4.10
N PRO A 17 4.90 -13.52 -2.88
CA PRO A 17 6.08 -14.00 -2.14
C PRO A 17 6.90 -15.08 -2.87
N TRP A 18 6.28 -15.81 -3.80
CA TRP A 18 7.00 -16.80 -4.62
C TRP A 18 8.13 -16.19 -5.47
N LEU A 19 8.13 -14.89 -5.72
CA LEU A 19 9.22 -14.18 -6.39
C LEU A 19 10.55 -14.32 -5.63
N LEU A 20 10.50 -14.45 -4.29
CA LEU A 20 11.67 -14.64 -3.43
C LEU A 20 12.35 -16.02 -3.60
N ARG A 21 11.69 -16.97 -4.26
CA ARG A 21 12.27 -18.30 -4.55
C ARG A 21 13.33 -18.26 -5.65
N SER A 22 13.36 -17.20 -6.43
CA SER A 22 14.33 -16.98 -7.49
C SER A 22 15.35 -15.91 -7.05
N GLN A 23 16.49 -15.88 -7.73
CA GLN A 23 17.53 -14.89 -7.46
C GLN A 23 17.32 -13.57 -8.19
N MET A 24 16.06 -13.25 -8.56
CA MET A 24 15.73 -11.99 -9.23
C MET A 24 15.83 -10.80 -8.26
N ARG A 25 16.28 -9.69 -8.78
CA ARG A 25 16.25 -8.42 -8.07
C ARG A 25 14.88 -7.76 -8.26
N LEU A 26 14.09 -7.70 -7.20
CA LEU A 26 12.76 -7.09 -7.22
C LEU A 26 12.82 -5.58 -7.47
N ARG A 27 11.74 -5.01 -8.02
CA ARG A 27 11.57 -3.57 -8.30
C ARG A 27 12.80 -2.99 -9.00
N SER A 28 13.25 -3.65 -10.07
CA SER A 28 14.42 -3.26 -10.84
C SER A 28 14.31 -3.68 -12.31
N SER A 29 15.28 -3.25 -13.12
CA SER A 29 15.42 -3.68 -14.52
C SER A 29 15.95 -5.12 -14.70
N ASP A 30 15.92 -5.94 -13.65
CA ASP A 30 16.24 -7.37 -13.74
C ASP A 30 15.29 -8.07 -14.72
N ALA A 31 15.85 -8.83 -15.67
CA ALA A 31 15.08 -9.45 -16.75
C ALA A 31 14.05 -10.46 -16.25
N LEU A 32 14.35 -11.21 -15.17
CA LEU A 32 13.39 -12.17 -14.60
C LEU A 32 12.23 -11.45 -13.92
N PHE A 33 12.51 -10.37 -13.19
CA PHE A 33 11.49 -9.55 -12.58
C PHE A 33 10.61 -8.88 -13.63
N LEU A 34 11.20 -8.27 -14.67
CA LEU A 34 10.44 -7.65 -15.76
C LEU A 34 9.59 -8.66 -16.52
N THR A 35 10.06 -9.90 -16.68
CA THR A 35 9.25 -10.98 -17.27
C THR A 35 8.03 -11.31 -16.42
N ALA A 36 8.17 -11.32 -15.09
CA ALA A 36 7.04 -11.52 -14.19
C ALA A 36 6.03 -10.36 -14.25
N VAL A 37 6.54 -9.11 -14.30
CA VAL A 37 5.72 -7.90 -14.47
C VAL A 37 4.97 -7.92 -15.79
N GLU A 38 5.63 -8.29 -16.91
CA GLU A 38 4.99 -8.39 -18.23
C GLU A 38 3.81 -9.36 -18.20
N ARG A 39 3.99 -10.53 -17.58
CA ARG A 39 2.91 -11.51 -17.42
C ARG A 39 1.72 -10.97 -16.62
N TYR A 40 1.98 -10.24 -15.57
CA TYR A 40 0.96 -9.58 -14.75
C TYR A 40 0.23 -8.49 -15.56
N TYR A 41 0.99 -7.63 -16.22
CA TYR A 41 0.44 -6.53 -17.01
C TYR A 41 -0.30 -7.00 -18.24
N ALA A 42 0.11 -8.12 -18.86
CA ALA A 42 -0.61 -8.72 -19.98
C ALA A 42 -2.07 -9.11 -19.62
N GLN A 43 -2.34 -9.39 -18.34
CA GLN A 43 -3.70 -9.69 -17.88
C GLN A 43 -4.43 -8.42 -17.39
N LEU A 44 -3.76 -7.56 -16.65
CA LEU A 44 -4.39 -6.41 -16.02
C LEU A 44 -4.60 -5.23 -16.97
N MET A 45 -3.60 -4.90 -17.80
CA MET A 45 -3.64 -3.69 -18.61
C MET A 45 -4.77 -3.66 -19.64
N PRO A 46 -5.10 -4.75 -20.35
CA PRO A 46 -6.24 -4.74 -21.27
C PRO A 46 -7.58 -4.39 -20.59
N ILE A 47 -7.78 -4.85 -19.35
CA ILE A 47 -8.97 -4.52 -18.55
C ILE A 47 -8.99 -3.00 -18.28
N LEU A 48 -7.88 -2.44 -17.78
CA LEU A 48 -7.79 -1.01 -17.48
C LEU A 48 -7.87 -0.14 -18.75
N ALA A 49 -7.28 -0.61 -19.84
CA ALA A 49 -7.29 0.10 -21.11
C ALA A 49 -8.70 0.34 -21.65
N ALA A 50 -9.63 -0.58 -21.40
CA ALA A 50 -11.04 -0.43 -21.79
C ALA A 50 -11.78 0.66 -21.02
N HIS A 51 -11.28 1.05 -19.82
CA HIS A 51 -11.93 2.00 -18.92
C HIS A 51 -11.25 3.38 -18.88
N GLN A 52 -10.40 3.70 -19.84
CA GLN A 52 -9.75 5.01 -19.94
C GLN A 52 -10.72 6.09 -20.40
N LEU A 53 -10.44 7.34 -20.02
CA LEU A 53 -11.28 8.50 -20.34
C LEU A 53 -11.50 8.65 -21.85
N ASP A 54 -10.47 8.49 -22.65
CA ASP A 54 -10.53 8.58 -24.12
C ASP A 54 -11.33 7.44 -24.79
N ARG A 55 -11.74 6.46 -23.99
CA ARG A 55 -12.63 5.34 -24.39
C ARG A 55 -14.00 5.38 -23.68
N GLY A 56 -14.32 6.49 -23.05
CA GLY A 56 -15.59 6.70 -22.34
C GLY A 56 -15.62 6.12 -20.90
N GLY A 57 -14.48 5.69 -20.37
CA GLY A 57 -14.33 5.24 -18.99
C GLY A 57 -13.91 6.36 -18.03
N ASN A 58 -13.57 6.01 -16.80
CA ASN A 58 -13.27 6.93 -15.72
C ASN A 58 -11.78 7.03 -15.35
N ILE A 59 -10.90 6.28 -16.00
CA ILE A 59 -9.46 6.32 -15.71
C ILE A 59 -8.84 7.55 -16.38
N LEU A 60 -8.39 8.52 -15.57
CA LEU A 60 -7.81 9.79 -16.01
C LEU A 60 -6.29 9.73 -16.11
N LEU A 61 -5.65 9.05 -15.17
CA LEU A 61 -4.20 8.98 -14.97
C LEU A 61 -3.80 7.56 -14.62
N MET A 62 -2.56 7.20 -14.95
CA MET A 62 -2.00 5.91 -14.59
C MET A 62 -0.69 6.10 -13.82
N GLN A 63 -0.64 5.63 -12.58
CA GLN A 63 0.56 5.73 -11.75
C GLN A 63 1.59 4.65 -12.13
N VAL A 64 2.84 5.07 -12.27
CA VAL A 64 4.01 4.21 -12.51
C VAL A 64 4.69 3.97 -11.19
N GLU A 65 4.71 2.72 -10.72
CA GLU A 65 5.31 2.32 -9.45
C GLU A 65 4.67 3.01 -8.22
N ASN A 66 5.21 2.85 -7.04
CA ASN A 66 4.80 3.55 -5.83
C ASN A 66 6.01 3.89 -4.97
N GLU A 67 6.19 5.19 -4.70
CA GLU A 67 7.26 5.73 -3.86
C GLU A 67 8.64 5.13 -4.19
N TYR A 68 8.86 4.93 -5.49
CA TYR A 68 10.07 4.27 -5.96
C TYR A 68 11.34 5.00 -5.56
N GLY A 69 11.25 6.33 -5.44
CA GLY A 69 12.38 7.17 -5.06
C GLY A 69 12.92 6.91 -3.66
N ALA A 70 12.11 6.35 -2.76
CA ALA A 70 12.55 5.89 -1.45
C ALA A 70 13.19 4.50 -1.50
N TYR A 71 12.88 3.70 -2.53
CA TYR A 71 13.38 2.34 -2.70
C TYR A 71 14.64 2.26 -3.57
N GLY A 72 14.67 3.02 -4.68
CA GLY A 72 15.73 2.89 -5.66
C GLY A 72 15.88 4.06 -6.62
N THR A 73 16.79 3.87 -7.60
CA THR A 73 17.15 4.90 -8.59
C THR A 73 17.21 4.34 -10.02
N ASP A 74 16.71 3.13 -10.26
CA ASP A 74 16.74 2.46 -11.57
C ASP A 74 15.71 3.05 -12.53
N LYS A 75 16.09 4.10 -13.23
CA LYS A 75 15.23 4.78 -14.21
C LYS A 75 14.80 3.85 -15.35
N LYS A 76 15.69 2.94 -15.77
CA LYS A 76 15.38 1.98 -16.85
C LYS A 76 14.22 1.06 -16.45
N TYR A 77 14.12 0.70 -15.19
CA TYR A 77 12.98 -0.04 -14.67
C TYR A 77 11.67 0.74 -14.83
N LEU A 78 11.63 1.99 -14.37
CA LEU A 78 10.44 2.83 -14.48
C LEU A 78 10.02 3.09 -15.93
N GLU A 79 11.01 3.38 -16.79
CA GLU A 79 10.79 3.56 -18.23
C GLU A 79 10.22 2.29 -18.88
N LYS A 80 10.71 1.11 -18.46
CA LYS A 80 10.22 -0.17 -18.96
C LYS A 80 8.80 -0.46 -18.50
N LEU A 81 8.41 -0.07 -17.30
CA LEU A 81 7.01 -0.17 -16.86
C LEU A 81 6.09 0.66 -17.76
N VAL A 82 6.48 1.90 -18.08
CA VAL A 82 5.71 2.76 -19.00
C VAL A 82 5.61 2.11 -20.38
N GLU A 83 6.72 1.60 -20.92
CA GLU A 83 6.74 0.91 -22.22
C GLU A 83 5.76 -0.26 -22.25
N ILE A 84 5.81 -1.14 -21.23
CA ILE A 84 4.91 -2.29 -21.13
C ILE A 84 3.45 -1.84 -21.05
N MET A 85 3.11 -0.89 -20.19
CA MET A 85 1.75 -0.37 -20.06
C MET A 85 1.25 0.24 -21.38
N ARG A 86 2.09 1.01 -22.09
CA ARG A 86 1.77 1.55 -23.42
C ARG A 86 1.53 0.42 -24.44
N GLY A 87 2.38 -0.62 -24.43
CA GLY A 87 2.26 -1.78 -25.29
C GLY A 87 0.94 -2.54 -25.10
N HIS A 88 0.37 -2.49 -23.91
CA HIS A 88 -0.95 -3.08 -23.60
C HIS A 88 -2.12 -2.08 -23.70
N GLY A 89 -1.92 -0.95 -24.35
CA GLY A 89 -3.00 -0.05 -24.76
C GLY A 89 -3.36 1.05 -23.74
N ILE A 90 -2.48 1.36 -22.79
CA ILE A 90 -2.67 2.53 -21.91
C ILE A 90 -2.28 3.80 -22.67
N THR A 91 -3.24 4.71 -22.82
CA THR A 91 -3.12 5.98 -23.58
C THR A 91 -3.16 7.21 -22.68
N VAL A 92 -3.83 7.13 -21.52
CA VAL A 92 -3.90 8.26 -20.57
C VAL A 92 -2.51 8.66 -20.05
N PRO A 93 -2.35 9.91 -19.55
CA PRO A 93 -1.09 10.36 -18.97
C PRO A 93 -0.61 9.49 -17.81
N PHE A 94 0.71 9.36 -17.69
CA PHE A 94 1.35 8.70 -16.57
C PHE A 94 1.81 9.71 -15.52
N VAL A 95 1.84 9.24 -14.27
CA VAL A 95 2.37 9.99 -13.13
C VAL A 95 3.28 9.09 -12.28
N THR A 96 4.28 9.68 -11.62
CA THR A 96 5.01 9.07 -10.51
C THR A 96 4.55 9.71 -9.20
N SER A 97 4.75 9.02 -8.08
CA SER A 97 4.22 9.40 -6.77
C SER A 97 5.29 9.12 -5.72
N ASP A 98 5.87 10.19 -5.14
CA ASP A 98 7.01 10.10 -4.22
C ASP A 98 6.92 11.16 -3.12
N GLY A 99 7.54 10.90 -1.96
CA GLY A 99 7.70 11.89 -0.90
C GLY A 99 8.56 13.08 -1.35
N PRO A 100 8.19 14.34 -1.04
CA PRO A 100 8.94 15.53 -1.45
C PRO A 100 10.15 15.84 -0.56
N TRP A 101 10.80 14.84 0.01
CA TRP A 101 11.98 14.93 0.87
C TRP A 101 13.06 13.94 0.45
N ASN A 102 14.24 14.03 1.05
CA ASN A 102 15.38 13.10 0.88
C ASN A 102 15.79 12.83 -0.59
N GLY A 103 15.37 13.67 -1.53
CA GLY A 103 15.64 13.48 -2.97
C GLY A 103 14.78 12.42 -3.64
N TYR A 104 13.72 11.94 -3.00
CA TYR A 104 12.86 10.88 -3.53
C TYR A 104 12.19 11.28 -4.83
N LEU A 105 11.66 12.51 -4.97
CA LEU A 105 11.12 13.01 -6.24
C LEU A 105 12.14 12.83 -7.39
N ARG A 106 13.40 13.21 -7.16
CA ARG A 106 14.46 13.05 -8.18
C ARG A 106 14.72 11.57 -8.48
N ASN A 107 14.72 10.72 -7.47
CA ASN A 107 15.00 9.30 -7.63
C ASN A 107 13.85 8.55 -8.30
N GLY A 108 12.59 8.88 -7.99
CA GLY A 108 11.38 8.21 -8.47
C GLY A 108 10.86 8.73 -9.81
N SER A 109 11.15 9.97 -10.22
CA SER A 109 10.63 10.55 -11.46
C SER A 109 11.41 10.15 -12.71
N ILE A 110 10.75 10.15 -13.86
CA ILE A 110 11.34 9.91 -15.18
C ILE A 110 10.85 10.95 -16.19
N SER A 111 11.59 11.13 -17.28
CA SER A 111 11.24 12.08 -18.33
C SER A 111 9.91 11.72 -19.02
N GLY A 112 9.09 12.74 -19.31
CA GLY A 112 7.80 12.56 -19.98
C GLY A 112 6.68 11.98 -19.08
N VAL A 113 6.91 11.83 -17.79
CA VAL A 113 5.93 11.42 -16.78
C VAL A 113 5.83 12.51 -15.72
N LEU A 114 4.61 12.93 -15.38
CA LEU A 114 4.38 13.98 -14.38
C LEU A 114 4.76 13.46 -12.99
N ALA A 115 5.71 14.12 -12.32
CA ALA A 115 6.00 13.84 -10.92
C ALA A 115 4.92 14.47 -10.03
N THR A 116 4.43 13.70 -9.06
CA THR A 116 3.48 14.13 -8.02
C THR A 116 4.07 13.88 -6.64
N ALA A 117 3.50 14.49 -5.60
CA ALA A 117 4.01 14.37 -4.23
C ALA A 117 3.03 13.67 -3.29
N ASN A 118 3.56 12.96 -2.29
CA ASN A 118 2.81 12.33 -1.21
C ASN A 118 3.12 13.02 0.10
N PHE A 119 2.12 13.48 0.84
CA PHE A 119 2.28 14.11 2.15
C PHE A 119 0.94 14.22 2.89
N GLY A 120 0.98 14.30 4.23
CA GLY A 120 -0.23 14.46 5.07
C GLY A 120 -0.38 15.82 5.74
N SER A 121 0.61 16.72 5.58
CA SER A 121 0.60 18.03 6.23
C SER A 121 1.57 19.00 5.55
N LYS A 122 1.54 20.29 5.96
CA LYS A 122 2.43 21.35 5.46
C LYS A 122 2.37 21.53 3.95
N ALA A 123 1.18 21.58 3.40
CA ALA A 123 0.92 21.57 1.98
C ALA A 123 1.75 22.63 1.20
N ASP A 124 1.89 23.84 1.73
CA ASP A 124 2.66 24.91 1.08
C ASP A 124 4.15 24.57 0.95
N GLU A 125 4.76 24.03 2.03
CA GLU A 125 6.16 23.63 2.03
C GLU A 125 6.40 22.49 1.04
N GLN A 126 5.53 21.49 1.06
CA GLN A 126 5.64 20.30 0.21
C GLN A 126 5.45 20.62 -1.27
N PHE A 127 4.47 21.46 -1.59
CA PHE A 127 4.27 21.93 -2.95
C PHE A 127 5.37 22.89 -3.44
N ALA A 128 6.01 23.64 -2.55
CA ALA A 128 7.19 24.42 -2.93
C ALA A 128 8.35 23.52 -3.39
N VAL A 129 8.55 22.37 -2.72
CA VAL A 129 9.55 21.36 -3.12
C VAL A 129 9.18 20.74 -4.46
N LEU A 130 7.93 20.30 -4.64
CA LEU A 130 7.46 19.72 -5.90
C LEU A 130 7.58 20.74 -7.06
N LYS A 131 7.17 22.00 -6.87
CA LYS A 131 7.27 23.07 -7.84
C LYS A 131 8.72 23.30 -8.27
N LYS A 132 9.64 23.31 -7.32
CA LYS A 132 11.08 23.43 -7.61
C LYS A 132 11.57 22.21 -8.43
N HIS A 133 11.14 20.99 -8.09
CA HIS A 133 11.49 19.79 -8.84
C HIS A 133 10.98 19.84 -10.29
N LEU A 134 9.77 20.35 -10.50
CA LEU A 134 9.16 20.53 -11.83
C LEU A 134 9.72 21.76 -12.59
N ASN A 135 10.68 22.51 -12.03
CA ASN A 135 11.18 23.78 -12.61
C ASN A 135 10.06 24.79 -12.90
N GLY A 136 9.00 24.79 -12.11
CA GLY A 136 7.82 25.63 -12.29
C GLY A 136 6.90 25.21 -13.44
N ALA A 137 7.14 24.09 -14.10
CA ALA A 137 6.32 23.56 -15.18
C ALA A 137 5.33 22.51 -14.67
N GLY A 138 4.16 22.44 -15.31
CA GLY A 138 3.14 21.44 -15.06
C GLY A 138 2.24 21.70 -13.84
N PRO A 139 1.17 20.92 -13.71
CA PRO A 139 0.26 21.02 -12.58
C PRO A 139 0.90 20.43 -11.30
N LEU A 140 0.57 21.03 -10.15
CA LEU A 140 0.88 20.44 -8.86
C LEU A 140 -0.20 19.42 -8.50
N MET A 141 0.21 18.28 -7.92
CA MET A 141 -0.72 17.26 -7.44
C MET A 141 -0.17 16.57 -6.21
N CYS A 142 -0.99 16.49 -5.15
CA CYS A 142 -0.79 15.58 -4.04
C CYS A 142 -1.45 14.25 -4.40
N MET A 143 -0.65 13.23 -4.71
CA MET A 143 -1.16 11.93 -5.14
C MET A 143 -1.60 11.06 -3.98
N GLU A 144 -0.99 11.22 -2.83
CA GLU A 144 -1.47 10.65 -1.57
C GLU A 144 -1.51 11.76 -0.53
N PHE A 145 -2.70 12.29 -0.29
CA PHE A 145 -2.92 13.18 0.85
C PHE A 145 -3.31 12.32 2.04
N TRP A 146 -2.37 12.09 2.94
CA TRP A 146 -2.55 11.24 4.11
C TRP A 146 -3.43 11.93 5.15
N VAL A 147 -4.66 11.45 5.28
CA VAL A 147 -5.68 12.04 6.17
C VAL A 147 -5.68 11.44 7.58
N GLY A 148 -4.90 10.39 7.80
CA GLY A 148 -4.73 9.65 9.04
C GLY A 148 -3.50 8.78 8.96
N TRP A 149 -3.50 7.64 9.70
CA TRP A 149 -2.41 6.67 9.71
C TRP A 149 -2.93 5.28 10.07
N PHE A 150 -2.19 4.25 9.70
CA PHE A 150 -2.44 2.87 10.09
C PHE A 150 -1.92 2.59 11.50
N ASP A 151 -2.39 1.49 12.11
CA ASP A 151 -1.96 1.03 13.42
C ASP A 151 -1.10 -0.22 13.32
N ALA A 152 -0.11 -0.34 14.20
CA ALA A 152 0.71 -1.51 14.34
C ALA A 152 0.40 -2.28 15.64
N TRP A 153 0.71 -3.55 15.69
CA TRP A 153 0.65 -4.32 16.94
C TRP A 153 1.60 -3.74 17.97
N GLY A 154 1.06 -3.42 19.13
CA GLY A 154 1.80 -2.81 20.24
C GLY A 154 1.61 -1.30 20.38
N ASP A 155 0.94 -0.65 19.46
CA ASP A 155 0.55 0.75 19.59
C ASP A 155 -0.36 0.94 20.80
N GLN A 156 -0.15 2.02 21.55
CA GLN A 156 -0.88 2.28 22.79
C GLN A 156 -2.28 2.85 22.54
N ALA A 157 -2.51 3.42 21.38
CA ALA A 157 -3.77 4.02 20.97
C ALA A 157 -3.90 3.99 19.44
N HIS A 158 -5.15 4.00 18.98
CA HIS A 158 -5.47 4.20 17.58
C HIS A 158 -4.99 5.58 17.10
N HIS A 159 -4.37 5.63 15.92
CA HIS A 159 -3.94 6.88 15.30
C HIS A 159 -5.14 7.71 14.86
N ILE A 160 -5.20 8.95 15.34
CA ILE A 160 -6.26 9.90 14.99
C ILE A 160 -5.61 11.22 14.60
N THR A 161 -6.02 11.76 13.46
CA THR A 161 -5.62 13.09 12.98
C THR A 161 -6.78 14.07 13.13
N ASP A 162 -6.50 15.25 13.66
CA ASP A 162 -7.53 16.28 13.75
C ASP A 162 -8.08 16.64 12.38
N GLY A 163 -9.37 16.39 12.17
CA GLY A 163 -10.04 16.63 10.89
C GLY A 163 -10.06 18.09 10.48
N ALA A 164 -10.09 19.04 11.43
CA ALA A 164 -10.06 20.46 11.12
C ALA A 164 -8.66 20.90 10.62
N VAL A 165 -7.59 20.35 11.19
CA VAL A 165 -6.22 20.58 10.74
C VAL A 165 -6.02 19.98 9.34
N SER A 166 -6.43 18.73 9.13
CA SER A 166 -6.36 18.12 7.80
C SER A 166 -7.19 18.86 6.75
N ALA A 167 -8.34 19.42 7.13
CA ALA A 167 -9.17 20.21 6.23
C ALA A 167 -8.49 21.55 5.84
N GLN A 168 -7.68 22.15 6.71
CA GLN A 168 -6.88 23.33 6.37
C GLN A 168 -5.79 22.98 5.35
N ASP A 169 -5.06 21.88 5.52
CA ASP A 169 -4.09 21.42 4.52
C ASP A 169 -4.76 21.09 3.18
N LEU A 170 -5.95 20.45 3.20
CA LEU A 170 -6.73 20.24 1.99
C LEU A 170 -7.06 21.53 1.26
N ASP A 171 -7.46 22.57 2.00
CA ASP A 171 -7.76 23.90 1.43
C ASP A 171 -6.52 24.51 0.74
N LEU A 172 -5.35 24.43 1.39
CA LEU A 172 -4.07 24.88 0.82
C LEU A 172 -3.66 24.09 -0.43
N ILE A 173 -3.92 22.77 -0.44
CA ILE A 173 -3.68 21.94 -1.64
C ILE A 173 -4.57 22.40 -2.80
N LEU A 174 -5.87 22.56 -2.56
CA LEU A 174 -6.84 22.90 -3.59
C LEU A 174 -6.69 24.33 -4.14
N GLN A 175 -6.06 25.24 -3.39
CA GLN A 175 -5.68 26.56 -3.88
C GLN A 175 -4.58 26.51 -4.93
N GLN A 176 -3.75 25.47 -4.93
CA GLN A 176 -2.54 25.42 -5.74
C GLN A 176 -2.55 24.28 -6.78
N GLY A 177 -3.33 23.23 -6.55
CA GLY A 177 -3.25 22.03 -7.36
C GLY A 177 -4.39 21.04 -7.15
N SER A 178 -4.11 19.81 -7.45
CA SER A 178 -5.04 18.70 -7.37
C SER A 178 -4.69 17.77 -6.20
N VAL A 179 -5.68 17.01 -5.74
CA VAL A 179 -5.54 16.05 -4.63
C VAL A 179 -6.11 14.68 -4.99
N ASN A 180 -5.45 13.65 -4.52
CA ASN A 180 -6.00 12.31 -4.36
C ASN A 180 -5.91 11.95 -2.87
N ILE A 181 -7.05 11.68 -2.25
CA ILE A 181 -7.14 11.43 -0.81
C ILE A 181 -6.69 10.00 -0.49
N TYR A 182 -5.79 9.86 0.47
CA TYR A 182 -5.31 8.58 1.00
C TYR A 182 -5.48 8.56 2.54
N MET A 183 -6.47 7.86 3.14
CA MET A 183 -7.47 7.02 2.49
C MET A 183 -8.83 7.69 2.56
N PHE A 184 -9.62 7.49 1.52
CA PHE A 184 -11.03 7.85 1.55
C PHE A 184 -11.83 6.83 2.39
N CYS A 185 -11.51 5.55 2.22
CA CYS A 185 -11.94 4.42 3.03
C CYS A 185 -10.78 3.41 3.08
N GLY A 186 -10.33 3.07 4.27
CA GLY A 186 -9.18 2.16 4.43
C GLY A 186 -9.56 0.69 4.29
N GLY A 187 -10.64 0.25 4.92
CA GLY A 187 -11.11 -1.13 4.87
C GLY A 187 -10.34 -2.08 5.79
N THR A 188 -10.37 -3.37 5.47
CA THR A 188 -9.84 -4.46 6.31
C THR A 188 -8.91 -5.37 5.49
N SER A 189 -7.70 -5.60 5.96
CA SER A 189 -6.77 -6.58 5.39
C SER A 189 -7.09 -7.96 5.96
N PHE A 190 -8.08 -8.65 5.36
CA PHE A 190 -8.56 -9.94 5.85
C PHE A 190 -7.49 -11.04 5.85
N GLY A 191 -7.63 -11.97 6.80
CA GLY A 191 -6.74 -13.11 6.93
C GLY A 191 -5.33 -12.69 7.32
N TRP A 192 -4.35 -13.01 6.49
CA TRP A 192 -2.92 -12.73 6.68
C TRP A 192 -2.40 -11.65 5.72
N MET A 193 -3.27 -10.76 5.25
CA MET A 193 -2.95 -9.80 4.20
C MET A 193 -2.41 -8.47 4.71
N ASN A 194 -2.46 -8.20 6.02
CA ASN A 194 -1.78 -7.04 6.60
C ASN A 194 -0.25 -7.24 6.52
N GLY A 195 0.43 -6.16 6.23
CA GLY A 195 1.89 -6.14 6.10
C GLY A 195 2.61 -5.80 7.39
N SER A 196 3.78 -5.24 7.22
CA SER A 196 4.59 -4.72 8.32
C SER A 196 5.52 -3.64 7.82
N ASN A 197 5.89 -2.71 8.69
CA ASN A 197 6.98 -1.78 8.46
C ASN A 197 8.26 -2.27 9.16
N ASN A 198 9.40 -1.87 8.66
CA ASN A 198 10.70 -2.20 9.24
C ASN A 198 11.64 -1.00 9.08
N THR A 199 11.61 -0.10 10.05
CA THR A 199 12.55 1.02 10.15
C THR A 199 13.73 0.62 11.04
N ASP A 200 13.53 0.68 12.37
CA ASP A 200 14.52 0.24 13.37
C ASP A 200 14.26 -1.19 13.83
N HIS A 201 13.02 -1.62 13.78
CA HIS A 201 12.56 -2.98 14.10
C HIS A 201 11.28 -3.30 13.31
N LEU A 202 10.95 -4.58 13.24
CA LEU A 202 9.73 -5.03 12.58
C LEU A 202 8.50 -4.61 13.40
N THR A 203 7.60 -3.88 12.75
CA THR A 203 6.32 -3.43 13.30
C THR A 203 5.19 -4.02 12.44
N PRO A 204 4.63 -5.19 12.82
CA PRO A 204 3.50 -5.79 12.11
C PRO A 204 2.26 -4.91 12.23
N ASP A 205 1.59 -4.68 11.11
CA ASP A 205 0.36 -3.90 11.07
C ASP A 205 -0.83 -4.72 11.56
N VAL A 206 -1.85 -4.07 12.11
CA VAL A 206 -3.09 -4.74 12.50
C VAL A 206 -3.95 -5.04 11.26
N THR A 207 -4.91 -5.95 11.41
CA THR A 207 -5.82 -6.33 10.31
C THR A 207 -6.71 -5.18 9.85
N SER A 208 -7.15 -4.31 10.76
CA SER A 208 -7.91 -3.12 10.41
C SER A 208 -7.00 -2.09 9.73
N TYR A 209 -7.43 -1.60 8.59
CA TYR A 209 -6.83 -0.47 7.92
C TYR A 209 -7.77 0.74 7.97
N ASP A 210 -8.34 0.98 9.15
CA ASP A 210 -9.29 2.10 9.37
C ASP A 210 -8.68 3.43 8.95
N TYR A 211 -7.41 3.64 9.25
CA TYR A 211 -6.60 4.79 8.83
C TYR A 211 -7.11 6.14 9.34
N ASP A 212 -8.10 6.15 10.24
CA ASP A 212 -8.84 7.36 10.57
C ASP A 212 -9.34 8.10 9.31
N ALA A 213 -9.81 7.31 8.34
CA ALA A 213 -10.20 7.76 7.01
C ALA A 213 -11.50 8.59 7.02
N LEU A 214 -11.90 9.10 5.85
CA LEU A 214 -13.15 9.86 5.69
C LEU A 214 -14.40 9.00 5.86
N LEU A 215 -14.29 7.73 5.50
CA LEU A 215 -15.30 6.72 5.85
C LEU A 215 -14.70 5.75 6.86
N THR A 216 -15.51 5.34 7.83
CA THR A 216 -15.14 4.27 8.75
C THR A 216 -14.94 2.95 7.99
N GLU A 217 -14.30 1.96 8.63
CA GLU A 217 -14.05 0.63 8.04
C GLU A 217 -15.35 -0.07 7.59
N ASP A 218 -16.46 0.18 8.26
CA ASP A 218 -17.81 -0.30 7.89
C ASP A 218 -18.58 0.64 6.96
N GLY A 219 -17.93 1.68 6.41
CA GLY A 219 -18.46 2.57 5.37
C GLY A 219 -19.32 3.75 5.85
N ARG A 220 -19.36 4.04 7.15
CA ARG A 220 -20.10 5.20 7.66
C ARG A 220 -19.34 6.51 7.41
N ILE A 221 -20.09 7.56 7.19
CA ILE A 221 -19.54 8.92 7.05
C ILE A 221 -19.04 9.43 8.39
N THR A 222 -17.80 9.98 8.39
CA THR A 222 -17.19 10.60 9.57
C THR A 222 -17.37 12.11 9.60
N GLU A 223 -17.07 12.75 10.72
CA GLU A 223 -17.03 14.22 10.80
C GLU A 223 -15.94 14.79 9.88
N LYS A 224 -14.80 14.10 9.73
CA LYS A 224 -13.72 14.46 8.80
C LYS A 224 -14.22 14.52 7.35
N TYR A 225 -15.06 13.58 6.92
CA TYR A 225 -15.71 13.63 5.61
C TYR A 225 -16.54 14.90 5.44
N LEU A 226 -17.32 15.28 6.44
CA LEU A 226 -18.16 16.49 6.36
C LEU A 226 -17.33 17.77 6.28
N GLN A 227 -16.22 17.83 7.01
CA GLN A 227 -15.27 18.94 6.98
C GLN A 227 -14.59 19.04 5.60
N PHE A 228 -14.12 17.93 5.05
CA PHE A 228 -13.52 17.88 3.71
C PHE A 228 -14.51 18.28 2.63
N ARG A 229 -15.75 17.79 2.71
CA ARG A 229 -16.82 18.19 1.80
C ARG A 229 -17.05 19.70 1.80
N LYS A 230 -17.03 20.35 2.97
CA LYS A 230 -17.15 21.82 3.07
C LYS A 230 -15.99 22.54 2.37
N VAL A 231 -14.78 22.02 2.48
CA VAL A 231 -13.61 22.58 1.80
C VAL A 231 -13.75 22.41 0.29
N ILE A 232 -14.02 21.20 -0.20
CA ILE A 232 -14.13 20.90 -1.64
C ILE A 232 -15.23 21.75 -2.29
N ALA A 233 -16.32 22.00 -1.58
CA ALA A 233 -17.44 22.82 -2.07
C ALA A 233 -17.05 24.29 -2.37
N LYS A 234 -15.92 24.79 -1.88
CA LYS A 234 -15.41 26.12 -2.24
C LYS A 234 -14.86 26.18 -3.67
N TYR A 235 -14.45 25.03 -4.23
CA TYR A 235 -13.74 24.94 -5.50
C TYR A 235 -14.57 24.32 -6.62
N VAL A 236 -15.49 23.42 -6.28
CA VAL A 236 -16.35 22.73 -7.25
C VAL A 236 -17.78 22.59 -6.71
N PRO A 237 -18.79 22.69 -7.56
CA PRO A 237 -20.16 22.38 -7.16
C PRO A 237 -20.28 20.92 -6.79
N LEU A 238 -20.87 20.64 -5.62
CA LEU A 238 -21.12 19.29 -5.16
C LEU A 238 -22.61 18.97 -5.20
N PRO A 239 -22.99 17.72 -5.51
CA PRO A 239 -24.39 17.32 -5.43
C PRO A 239 -24.89 17.40 -3.98
N PRO A 240 -26.21 17.48 -3.74
CA PRO A 240 -26.76 17.34 -2.40
C PRO A 240 -26.23 16.08 -1.72
N LEU A 241 -25.98 16.18 -0.42
CA LEU A 241 -25.55 15.02 0.36
C LEU A 241 -26.78 14.23 0.79
N GLU A 242 -26.95 13.06 0.21
CA GLU A 242 -27.89 12.04 0.67
C GLU A 242 -27.13 11.07 1.56
N LEU A 243 -27.42 11.09 2.87
CA LEU A 243 -26.80 10.17 3.80
C LEU A 243 -27.41 8.78 3.60
N PRO A 244 -26.59 7.77 3.27
CA PRO A 244 -27.08 6.41 3.23
C PRO A 244 -27.49 5.96 4.62
N GLN A 245 -28.48 5.07 4.70
CA GLN A 245 -28.82 4.42 5.95
C GLN A 245 -27.65 3.52 6.38
N ASP A 246 -27.25 3.61 7.65
CA ASP A 246 -26.23 2.75 8.19
C ASP A 246 -26.59 1.26 8.00
N ALA A 247 -25.61 0.45 7.65
CA ALA A 247 -25.79 -0.99 7.59
C ALA A 247 -26.21 -1.55 8.97
N PRO A 248 -27.15 -2.48 9.02
CA PRO A 248 -27.57 -3.06 10.30
C PRO A 248 -26.40 -3.79 10.95
N ARG A 249 -26.22 -3.58 12.23
CA ARG A 249 -25.20 -4.23 13.06
C ARG A 249 -25.87 -5.18 14.06
N CYS A 250 -25.21 -6.30 14.30
CA CYS A 250 -25.62 -7.24 15.35
C CYS A 250 -24.46 -7.47 16.32
N THR A 251 -24.82 -7.73 17.56
CA THR A 251 -23.86 -8.25 18.57
C THR A 251 -24.09 -9.74 18.73
N PHE A 252 -22.98 -10.47 18.66
CA PHE A 252 -22.99 -11.90 19.05
C PHE A 252 -22.73 -11.95 20.55
N GLY A 253 -23.58 -12.69 21.28
CA GLY A 253 -23.32 -12.97 22.69
C GLY A 253 -22.05 -13.82 22.89
N PRO A 254 -21.71 -14.20 24.13
CA PRO A 254 -20.57 -15.09 24.37
C PRO A 254 -20.69 -16.37 23.55
N ILE A 255 -19.66 -16.68 22.77
CA ILE A 255 -19.59 -17.90 21.96
C ILE A 255 -18.85 -18.95 22.80
N PRO A 256 -19.50 -20.05 23.23
CA PRO A 256 -18.83 -21.09 24.00
C PRO A 256 -17.85 -21.86 23.12
N ILE A 257 -16.64 -22.06 23.61
CA ILE A 257 -15.68 -22.98 22.97
C ILE A 257 -16.17 -24.42 23.27
N SER A 258 -16.56 -25.15 22.23
CA SER A 258 -17.11 -26.50 22.36
C SER A 258 -16.03 -27.57 22.35
N ALA A 259 -14.85 -27.31 21.79
CA ALA A 259 -13.73 -28.24 21.71
C ALA A 259 -12.40 -27.50 21.64
N SER A 260 -11.35 -28.12 22.16
CA SER A 260 -9.96 -27.64 21.99
C SER A 260 -9.02 -28.86 21.85
N ALA A 261 -7.90 -28.65 21.15
CA ALA A 261 -6.88 -29.69 20.99
C ALA A 261 -5.47 -29.04 21.11
N PRO A 262 -4.51 -29.70 21.79
CA PRO A 262 -3.14 -29.20 21.87
C PRO A 262 -2.48 -29.19 20.50
N LEU A 263 -1.97 -28.01 20.08
CA LEU A 263 -1.41 -27.78 18.74
C LEU A 263 -0.27 -28.78 18.42
N LEU A 264 0.68 -28.94 19.34
CA LEU A 264 1.88 -29.75 19.10
C LEU A 264 1.58 -31.24 18.93
N GLU A 265 0.52 -31.74 19.55
CA GLU A 265 0.09 -33.14 19.42
C GLU A 265 -0.64 -33.41 18.11
N HIS A 266 -1.27 -32.36 17.55
CA HIS A 266 -2.14 -32.45 16.38
C HIS A 266 -1.55 -31.81 15.13
N VAL A 267 -0.31 -31.30 15.17
CA VAL A 267 0.32 -30.64 14.03
C VAL A 267 0.36 -31.52 12.77
N HIS A 268 0.44 -32.85 12.92
CA HIS A 268 0.42 -33.80 11.82
C HIS A 268 -0.90 -33.80 11.01
N LEU A 269 -1.98 -33.27 11.59
CA LEU A 269 -3.27 -33.10 10.91
C LEU A 269 -3.34 -31.79 10.12
N LEU A 270 -2.46 -30.84 10.43
CA LEU A 270 -2.47 -29.49 9.84
C LEU A 270 -1.46 -29.33 8.70
N ALA A 271 -0.34 -30.04 8.75
CA ALA A 271 0.73 -29.92 7.76
C ALA A 271 1.58 -31.19 7.65
N HIS A 272 2.20 -31.35 6.48
CA HIS A 272 3.20 -32.41 6.27
C HIS A 272 4.60 -31.83 6.58
N PRO A 273 5.41 -32.53 7.41
CA PRO A 273 6.74 -32.04 7.76
C PRO A 273 7.71 -32.10 6.57
N ILE A 274 8.53 -31.08 6.44
CA ILE A 274 9.65 -31.04 5.50
C ILE A 274 10.93 -31.08 6.32
N GLN A 275 11.86 -31.98 5.96
CA GLN A 275 13.17 -32.07 6.63
C GLN A 275 14.19 -31.21 5.90
N SER A 276 14.95 -30.42 6.64
CA SER A 276 16.02 -29.58 6.13
C SER A 276 17.18 -29.52 7.15
N PRO A 277 18.44 -29.42 6.71
CA PRO A 277 19.59 -29.27 7.62
C PRO A 277 19.64 -27.88 8.29
N TRP A 278 18.86 -26.91 7.81
CA TRP A 278 18.76 -25.56 8.37
C TRP A 278 17.31 -25.06 8.29
N PRO A 279 16.91 -24.06 9.10
CA PRO A 279 15.61 -23.40 8.99
C PRO A 279 15.46 -22.77 7.61
N MET A 280 14.41 -23.13 6.88
CA MET A 280 14.06 -22.53 5.59
C MET A 280 12.99 -21.48 5.78
N SER A 281 13.01 -20.42 4.97
CA SER A 281 11.94 -19.43 4.98
C SER A 281 10.63 -20.03 4.45
N MET A 282 9.54 -19.41 4.81
CA MET A 282 8.19 -19.78 4.37
C MET A 282 8.09 -19.78 2.85
N GLU A 283 8.63 -18.78 2.19
CA GLU A 283 8.61 -18.62 0.73
C GLU A 283 9.39 -19.74 0.03
N CYS A 284 10.54 -20.15 0.59
CA CYS A 284 11.30 -21.28 0.06
C CYS A 284 10.52 -22.59 0.11
N LEU A 285 9.63 -22.74 1.09
CA LEU A 285 8.72 -23.89 1.22
C LEU A 285 7.45 -23.78 0.36
N GLY A 286 7.27 -22.65 -0.35
CA GLY A 286 6.11 -22.41 -1.18
C GLY A 286 4.87 -21.95 -0.43
N GLN A 287 5.02 -21.55 0.81
CA GLN A 287 3.98 -20.94 1.62
C GLN A 287 4.10 -19.42 1.53
N SER A 288 3.00 -18.72 1.27
CA SER A 288 3.02 -17.27 1.09
C SER A 288 2.76 -16.51 2.38
N TYR A 289 1.93 -17.06 3.29
CA TYR A 289 1.52 -16.42 4.53
C TYR A 289 1.00 -17.47 5.53
N GLY A 290 0.74 -17.05 6.77
CA GLY A 290 0.29 -17.92 7.85
C GLY A 290 1.40 -18.20 8.87
N TYR A 291 1.52 -19.43 9.35
CA TYR A 291 2.51 -19.83 10.34
C TYR A 291 3.43 -20.94 9.84
N ILE A 292 4.64 -20.96 10.36
CA ILE A 292 5.60 -22.06 10.19
C ILE A 292 6.07 -22.54 11.56
N LEU A 293 6.08 -23.85 11.78
CA LEU A 293 6.60 -24.45 12.99
C LEU A 293 7.95 -25.11 12.69
N TYR A 294 9.01 -24.60 13.31
CA TYR A 294 10.33 -25.23 13.28
C TYR A 294 10.47 -26.19 14.45
N ARG A 295 10.89 -27.42 14.17
CA ARG A 295 11.12 -28.46 15.18
C ARG A 295 12.51 -29.07 14.99
N CYS A 296 13.30 -29.11 16.05
CA CYS A 296 14.63 -29.69 16.07
C CYS A 296 14.78 -30.62 17.27
N ALA A 297 15.40 -31.80 17.09
CA ALA A 297 15.83 -32.63 18.16
C ALA A 297 17.23 -32.19 18.64
N LEU A 298 17.35 -31.90 19.94
CA LEU A 298 18.64 -31.56 20.53
C LEU A 298 19.30 -32.81 21.10
N PRO A 299 20.65 -32.96 20.97
CA PRO A 299 21.36 -34.00 21.70
C PRO A 299 21.20 -33.83 23.21
N GLN A 300 21.09 -34.91 23.96
CA GLN A 300 20.93 -34.89 25.44
C GLN A 300 22.09 -34.13 26.14
N SER A 301 23.27 -34.12 25.53
CA SER A 301 24.46 -33.43 26.05
C SER A 301 24.66 -32.00 25.51
N ALA A 302 23.68 -31.45 24.80
CA ALA A 302 23.83 -30.09 24.26
C ALA A 302 23.89 -29.07 25.40
N PRO A 303 24.92 -28.23 25.47
CA PRO A 303 24.95 -27.16 26.46
C PRO A 303 23.82 -26.16 26.20
N ALA A 304 23.23 -25.65 27.28
CA ALA A 304 22.24 -24.59 27.18
C ALA A 304 22.85 -23.38 26.49
N LYS A 305 22.38 -23.07 25.27
CA LYS A 305 22.75 -21.88 24.49
C LYS A 305 21.48 -21.17 24.08
N SER A 306 21.53 -19.85 24.04
CA SER A 306 20.42 -19.06 23.49
C SER A 306 20.36 -19.25 21.96
N LEU A 307 19.19 -19.51 21.44
CA LEU A 307 18.91 -19.43 20.00
C LEU A 307 18.60 -17.98 19.67
N ARG A 308 19.37 -17.40 18.76
CA ARG A 308 19.07 -16.09 18.20
C ARG A 308 18.56 -16.27 16.79
N LEU A 309 17.32 -15.87 16.56
CA LEU A 309 16.73 -15.74 15.23
C LEU A 309 17.03 -14.31 14.74
N MET A 310 17.58 -14.19 13.53
CA MET A 310 17.86 -12.91 12.87
C MET A 310 16.81 -12.67 11.81
#